data_a5bd807492feac4c956da9e6dbc59509
#
_entry.id   a5bd807492feac4c956da9e6dbc59509
#
_cell.length_a   1.000
_cell.length_b   1.000
_cell.length_c   1.000
_cell.angle_alpha   90.00
_cell.angle_beta   90.00
_cell.angle_gamma   90.00
#
_symmetry.space_group_name_H-M   'P 1'
#
loop_
_entity.id
_entity.type
_entity.pdbx_description
1 polymer ?
#
loop_
_entity_poly.entity_id
_entity_poly.type
_entity_poly.pdbx_seq_one_letter_code
_entity_poly.pdbx_strand_id
1 'polypeptide(L)'
;MRKAVTASVIGICLLLTVTLSYGQQKPVYGGSLRVAQGVEPPGLDPTTATSTAIPRVVYSNVLEGLVRIDRDGQIAPALAEKYTISRDGKLYTFYLRKGVKFHDGKSFDAEDVKFTFERLLDPKAGIAHPEYYRDIEAVQVTDSHTVAIKMKNVNSMFLFNLARPDSIIVNKQAVDKLKTAPVGTGPFKFVEWVRGSHVTLAKFDGYYRKGLPYLDRVTFRFIGDPSAQIASLKAGDIDVIGYDVSPENARLLEKDPRYKVLDGITTNKVILSTNNSRKPFTDVRVRRAMAHAIDRMAIIKGAMAGYGAPIGSHMEPSNPYHIDLLSVYPYNPEKAKQLLKEAGYPNGFDAVIKLPDRYAYARRTGEIITDMLSQVGIRLKIEVIEWGQWIDRVFKNADYDLTVIGHGEPFDINIYANPKYYFRYNNPKFQEILEKAWREPDVKVRKELYATLQRIITEDAVNGYLFLMPSLPTMKKEVMNWWKNYPMTCQDVSEVWIAKQ
;
A
#
# COMPACT_ATOMS: atom_id res chain seq x y z
N MET A 1 -5.59 80.32 32.88
CA MET A 1 -6.10 78.93 32.80
C MET A 1 -6.36 78.59 31.34
N ARG A 2 -5.40 77.99 30.68
CA ARG A 2 -5.53 77.57 29.29
C ARG A 2 -5.56 76.05 29.30
N LYS A 3 -6.63 75.44 28.77
CA LYS A 3 -6.78 73.99 28.58
C LYS A 3 -6.06 73.62 27.26
N ALA A 4 -5.13 72.72 27.37
CA ALA A 4 -4.52 72.07 26.21
C ALA A 4 -5.39 70.90 25.79
N VAL A 5 -5.79 70.82 24.52
CA VAL A 5 -6.47 69.70 23.88
C VAL A 5 -5.43 68.92 23.13
N THR A 6 -5.18 67.69 23.56
CA THR A 6 -4.29 66.76 22.88
C THR A 6 -5.09 65.96 21.86
N ALA A 7 -4.85 66.12 20.57
CA ALA A 7 -5.45 65.32 19.53
C ALA A 7 -4.57 64.07 19.25
N SER A 8 -5.13 62.87 19.55
CA SER A 8 -4.50 61.58 19.18
C SER A 8 -4.89 61.22 17.75
N VAL A 9 -3.88 61.19 16.87
CA VAL A 9 -4.02 60.65 15.50
C VAL A 9 -3.82 59.15 15.56
N ILE A 10 -4.89 58.37 15.35
CA ILE A 10 -4.84 56.92 15.18
C ILE A 10 -4.57 56.63 13.71
N GLY A 11 -3.33 56.23 13.41
CA GLY A 11 -2.97 55.76 12.10
C GLY A 11 -3.45 54.31 11.88
N ILE A 12 -4.44 54.15 11.02
CA ILE A 12 -4.91 52.82 10.60
C ILE A 12 -3.95 52.34 9.50
N CYS A 13 -3.00 51.45 9.85
CA CYS A 13 -2.24 50.66 8.85
C CYS A 13 -3.16 49.57 8.27
N LEU A 14 -3.66 49.79 7.05
CA LEU A 14 -4.28 48.75 6.25
C LEU A 14 -3.16 47.75 5.76
N LEU A 15 -3.01 46.63 6.44
CA LEU A 15 -2.25 45.51 5.95
C LEU A 15 -3.08 44.83 4.83
N LEU A 16 -2.74 45.15 3.57
CA LEU A 16 -3.21 44.37 2.42
C LEU A 16 -2.52 42.99 2.47
N THR A 17 -3.19 42.01 3.04
CA THR A 17 -2.83 40.61 2.87
C THR A 17 -3.21 40.18 1.44
N VAL A 18 -2.23 40.20 0.55
CA VAL A 18 -2.35 39.54 -0.77
C VAL A 18 -2.36 38.05 -0.50
N THR A 19 -3.52 37.46 -0.38
CA THR A 19 -3.70 36.02 -0.45
C THR A 19 -3.44 35.63 -1.91
N LEU A 20 -2.23 35.13 -2.20
CA LEU A 20 -1.95 34.39 -3.42
C LEU A 20 -2.82 33.13 -3.39
N SER A 21 -4.03 33.26 -3.95
CA SER A 21 -4.85 32.11 -4.30
C SER A 21 -4.11 31.37 -5.42
N TYR A 22 -3.39 30.31 -5.07
CA TYR A 22 -2.96 29.32 -6.06
C TYR A 22 -4.23 28.69 -6.64
N GLY A 23 -4.70 29.29 -7.74
CA GLY A 23 -5.83 28.75 -8.49
C GLY A 23 -5.52 27.30 -8.88
N GLN A 24 -6.31 26.34 -8.40
CA GLN A 24 -6.21 24.96 -8.88
C GLN A 24 -6.34 24.99 -10.40
N GLN A 25 -5.27 24.62 -11.10
CA GLN A 25 -5.30 24.52 -12.55
C GLN A 25 -6.38 23.52 -12.94
N LYS A 26 -7.26 23.92 -13.86
CA LYS A 26 -8.31 23.03 -14.35
C LYS A 26 -7.70 21.91 -15.19
N PRO A 27 -8.20 20.66 -15.09
CA PRO A 27 -7.73 19.57 -15.93
C PRO A 27 -7.82 19.90 -17.41
N VAL A 28 -6.81 19.51 -18.16
CA VAL A 28 -6.73 19.65 -19.62
C VAL A 28 -7.04 18.28 -20.24
N TYR A 29 -7.88 18.29 -21.27
CA TYR A 29 -8.20 17.08 -22.03
C TYR A 29 -7.20 16.88 -23.17
N GLY A 30 -6.93 15.62 -23.47
CA GLY A 30 -6.05 15.18 -24.54
C GLY A 30 -4.64 14.85 -24.09
N GLY A 31 -3.83 14.42 -25.04
CA GLY A 31 -2.42 14.09 -24.84
C GLY A 31 -2.17 12.61 -24.50
N SER A 32 -0.87 12.28 -24.47
CA SER A 32 -0.38 10.92 -24.25
C SER A 32 0.59 10.90 -23.09
N LEU A 33 0.43 9.93 -22.19
CA LEU A 33 1.29 9.71 -21.04
C LEU A 33 2.13 8.44 -21.23
N ARG A 34 3.42 8.51 -20.97
CA ARG A 34 4.35 7.37 -21.04
C ARG A 34 4.89 7.08 -19.64
N VAL A 35 4.60 5.90 -19.12
CA VAL A 35 4.92 5.48 -17.75
C VAL A 35 5.94 4.34 -17.79
N ALA A 36 7.06 4.48 -17.07
CA ALA A 36 8.01 3.38 -16.90
C ALA A 36 7.46 2.30 -15.96
N GLN A 37 7.67 1.05 -16.32
CA GLN A 37 7.43 -0.16 -15.53
C GLN A 37 8.73 -0.96 -15.47
N GLY A 38 9.21 -1.26 -14.25
CA GLY A 38 10.44 -2.03 -14.05
C GLY A 38 10.32 -3.51 -14.42
N VAL A 39 9.08 -4.02 -14.50
CA VAL A 39 8.81 -5.44 -14.80
C VAL A 39 7.68 -5.55 -15.81
N GLU A 40 7.90 -6.30 -16.87
CA GLU A 40 6.84 -6.69 -17.81
C GLU A 40 5.87 -7.67 -17.13
N PRO A 41 4.55 -7.48 -17.25
CA PRO A 41 3.58 -8.43 -16.71
C PRO A 41 3.64 -9.77 -17.48
N PRO A 42 3.55 -10.92 -16.78
CA PRO A 42 3.53 -12.24 -17.46
C PRO A 42 2.22 -12.50 -18.22
N GLY A 43 1.20 -11.72 -17.95
CA GLY A 43 -0.14 -11.70 -18.54
C GLY A 43 -0.87 -10.46 -18.11
N LEU A 44 -2.12 -10.28 -18.54
CA LEU A 44 -2.96 -9.12 -18.16
C LEU A 44 -4.20 -9.54 -17.35
N ASP A 45 -4.29 -10.81 -16.96
CA ASP A 45 -5.33 -11.31 -16.04
C ASP A 45 -4.83 -11.26 -14.58
N PRO A 46 -5.33 -10.33 -13.75
CA PRO A 46 -4.91 -10.22 -12.35
C PRO A 46 -5.53 -11.30 -11.46
N THR A 47 -6.51 -12.07 -11.94
CA THR A 47 -7.19 -13.09 -11.13
C THR A 47 -6.43 -14.41 -11.07
N THR A 48 -5.54 -14.68 -12.04
CA THR A 48 -4.84 -15.96 -12.18
C THR A 48 -3.33 -15.89 -11.90
N ALA A 49 -2.82 -14.72 -11.49
CA ALA A 49 -1.39 -14.55 -11.22
C ALA A 49 -1.15 -13.52 -10.10
N THR A 50 -0.11 -13.77 -9.30
CA THR A 50 0.28 -12.93 -8.15
C THR A 50 1.22 -11.78 -8.50
N SER A 51 1.60 -11.62 -9.78
CA SER A 51 2.53 -10.58 -10.22
C SER A 51 1.94 -9.18 -10.05
N THR A 52 2.59 -8.36 -9.26
CA THR A 52 2.20 -6.95 -9.05
C THR A 52 2.32 -6.08 -10.30
N ALA A 53 3.04 -6.53 -11.34
CA ALA A 53 3.15 -5.84 -12.61
C ALA A 53 1.83 -5.80 -13.39
N ILE A 54 0.95 -6.81 -13.19
CA ILE A 54 -0.34 -6.89 -13.87
C ILE A 54 -1.27 -5.75 -13.43
N PRO A 55 -1.63 -5.62 -12.13
CA PRO A 55 -2.57 -4.59 -11.71
C PRO A 55 -2.04 -3.16 -11.94
N ARG A 56 -0.73 -2.96 -11.96
CA ARG A 56 -0.17 -1.64 -12.31
C ARG A 56 -0.57 -1.15 -13.71
N VAL A 57 -0.83 -2.07 -14.63
CA VAL A 57 -1.25 -1.74 -16.01
C VAL A 57 -2.77 -1.73 -16.12
N VAL A 58 -3.45 -2.78 -15.64
CA VAL A 58 -4.85 -3.03 -16.01
C VAL A 58 -5.86 -2.62 -14.95
N TYR A 59 -5.54 -2.69 -13.64
CA TYR A 59 -6.51 -2.41 -12.58
C TYR A 59 -6.83 -0.91 -12.52
N SER A 60 -8.12 -0.58 -12.46
CA SER A 60 -8.68 0.77 -12.54
C SER A 60 -8.46 1.49 -13.89
N ASN A 61 -7.57 1.01 -14.75
CA ASN A 61 -7.34 1.56 -16.07
C ASN A 61 -8.19 0.86 -17.15
N VAL A 62 -8.20 -0.48 -17.15
CA VAL A 62 -8.91 -1.34 -18.11
C VAL A 62 -10.01 -2.13 -17.43
N LEU A 63 -9.70 -2.67 -16.24
CA LEU A 63 -10.54 -3.60 -15.49
C LEU A 63 -10.94 -2.99 -14.15
N GLU A 64 -12.20 -3.13 -13.78
CA GLU A 64 -12.76 -2.59 -12.54
C GLU A 64 -13.50 -3.68 -11.75
N GLY A 65 -13.55 -3.51 -10.42
CA GLY A 65 -14.34 -4.34 -9.50
C GLY A 65 -15.70 -3.70 -9.17
N LEU A 66 -16.45 -4.35 -8.28
CA LEU A 66 -17.69 -3.77 -7.72
C LEU A 66 -17.38 -2.54 -6.86
N VAL A 67 -16.32 -2.62 -6.10
CA VAL A 67 -15.75 -1.55 -5.26
C VAL A 67 -14.26 -1.42 -5.56
N ARG A 68 -13.63 -0.35 -5.12
CA ARG A 68 -12.19 -0.09 -5.28
C ARG A 68 -11.60 0.52 -4.02
N ILE A 69 -10.30 0.49 -3.88
CA ILE A 69 -9.57 1.33 -2.93
C ILE A 69 -9.28 2.66 -3.62
N ASP A 70 -9.62 3.77 -2.98
CA ASP A 70 -9.29 5.10 -3.47
C ASP A 70 -7.87 5.54 -3.05
N ARG A 71 -7.48 6.76 -3.45
CA ARG A 71 -6.14 7.32 -3.15
C ARG A 71 -5.84 7.50 -1.66
N ASP A 72 -6.90 7.52 -0.83
CA ASP A 72 -6.81 7.69 0.63
C ASP A 72 -6.89 6.34 1.37
N GLY A 73 -6.93 5.22 0.63
CA GLY A 73 -6.99 3.86 1.17
C GLY A 73 -8.40 3.44 1.62
N GLN A 74 -9.44 4.20 1.26
CA GLN A 74 -10.81 3.89 1.64
C GLN A 74 -11.50 3.05 0.56
N ILE A 75 -12.43 2.18 1.00
CA ILE A 75 -13.28 1.43 0.08
C ILE A 75 -14.32 2.40 -0.52
N ALA A 76 -14.27 2.56 -1.82
CA ALA A 76 -15.13 3.44 -2.59
C ALA A 76 -15.97 2.68 -3.62
N PRO A 77 -17.16 3.18 -4.00
CA PRO A 77 -17.96 2.64 -5.10
C PRO A 77 -17.18 2.62 -6.42
N ALA A 78 -17.35 1.53 -7.20
CA ALA A 78 -16.87 1.43 -8.58
C ALA A 78 -18.02 1.00 -9.49
N LEU A 79 -18.09 -0.24 -9.96
CA LEU A 79 -19.24 -0.73 -10.78
C LEU A 79 -20.53 -0.84 -9.97
N ALA A 80 -20.45 -1.08 -8.65
CA ALA A 80 -21.58 -0.83 -7.77
C ALA A 80 -21.63 0.66 -7.37
N GLU A 81 -22.76 1.31 -7.51
CA GLU A 81 -22.95 2.70 -7.03
C GLU A 81 -23.13 2.77 -5.51
N LYS A 82 -23.65 1.70 -4.92
CA LYS A 82 -23.81 1.51 -3.46
C LYS A 82 -23.92 0.03 -3.13
N TYR A 83 -23.74 -0.28 -1.86
CA TYR A 83 -24.01 -1.62 -1.31
C TYR A 83 -24.63 -1.51 0.08
N THR A 84 -25.28 -2.59 0.51
CA THR A 84 -25.78 -2.76 1.87
C THR A 84 -25.29 -4.07 2.45
N ILE A 85 -25.16 -4.12 3.77
CA ILE A 85 -24.78 -5.32 4.52
C ILE A 85 -25.91 -5.58 5.52
N SER A 86 -26.39 -6.82 5.57
CA SER A 86 -27.37 -7.22 6.59
C SER A 86 -26.80 -7.08 8.00
N ARG A 87 -27.68 -6.94 8.99
CA ARG A 87 -27.28 -6.76 10.39
C ARG A 87 -26.41 -7.89 10.93
N ASP A 88 -26.62 -9.11 10.45
CA ASP A 88 -25.83 -10.29 10.81
C ASP A 88 -24.50 -10.41 10.03
N GLY A 89 -24.22 -9.46 9.12
CA GLY A 89 -22.99 -9.42 8.33
C GLY A 89 -22.87 -10.50 7.26
N LYS A 90 -23.94 -11.24 6.94
CA LYS A 90 -23.89 -12.38 6.03
C LYS A 90 -24.51 -12.17 4.66
N LEU A 91 -25.18 -11.06 4.43
CA LEU A 91 -25.75 -10.74 3.12
C LEU A 91 -25.25 -9.39 2.65
N TYR A 92 -24.56 -9.38 1.51
CA TYR A 92 -24.10 -8.18 0.83
C TYR A 92 -24.95 -7.97 -0.40
N THR A 93 -25.67 -6.83 -0.50
CA THR A 93 -26.44 -6.49 -1.68
C THR A 93 -25.76 -5.32 -2.40
N PHE A 94 -25.37 -5.54 -3.65
CA PHE A 94 -24.74 -4.54 -4.51
C PHE A 94 -25.74 -4.02 -5.53
N TYR A 95 -25.87 -2.69 -5.61
CA TYR A 95 -26.68 -1.99 -6.59
C TYR A 95 -25.75 -1.48 -7.69
N LEU A 96 -25.88 -2.06 -8.88
CA LEU A 96 -24.98 -1.82 -10.00
C LEU A 96 -25.33 -0.53 -10.73
N ARG A 97 -24.32 0.14 -11.26
CA ARG A 97 -24.52 1.32 -12.11
C ARG A 97 -25.22 0.94 -13.39
N LYS A 98 -26.17 1.78 -13.81
CA LYS A 98 -26.88 1.63 -15.07
C LYS A 98 -26.10 2.27 -16.23
N GLY A 99 -26.23 1.70 -17.42
CA GLY A 99 -25.66 2.26 -18.65
C GLY A 99 -24.13 2.06 -18.77
N VAL A 100 -23.49 1.26 -17.91
CA VAL A 100 -22.09 0.88 -18.05
C VAL A 100 -21.94 -0.05 -19.25
N LYS A 101 -20.87 0.17 -20.02
CA LYS A 101 -20.51 -0.66 -21.18
C LYS A 101 -19.11 -1.21 -21.03
N PHE A 102 -18.92 -2.41 -21.51
CA PHE A 102 -17.58 -2.95 -21.79
C PHE A 102 -16.97 -2.27 -23.03
N HIS A 103 -15.66 -2.39 -23.20
CA HIS A 103 -14.92 -1.79 -24.33
C HIS A 103 -15.36 -2.32 -25.70
N ASP A 104 -16.00 -3.48 -25.75
CA ASP A 104 -16.60 -4.07 -26.96
C ASP A 104 -18.03 -3.56 -27.26
N GLY A 105 -18.53 -2.63 -26.44
CA GLY A 105 -19.84 -1.99 -26.59
C GLY A 105 -20.99 -2.74 -25.92
N LYS A 106 -20.78 -3.94 -25.37
CA LYS A 106 -21.79 -4.70 -24.64
C LYS A 106 -22.12 -4.06 -23.32
N SER A 107 -23.37 -4.19 -22.89
CA SER A 107 -23.80 -3.69 -21.58
C SER A 107 -23.28 -4.58 -20.48
N PHE A 108 -22.85 -3.96 -19.38
CA PHE A 108 -22.53 -4.61 -18.11
C PHE A 108 -23.83 -4.79 -17.30
N ASP A 109 -24.03 -5.97 -16.73
CA ASP A 109 -25.17 -6.29 -15.88
C ASP A 109 -24.84 -7.27 -14.74
N ALA A 110 -25.87 -7.67 -13.98
CA ALA A 110 -25.76 -8.58 -12.85
C ALA A 110 -25.30 -10.00 -13.22
N GLU A 111 -25.52 -10.44 -14.46
CA GLU A 111 -25.08 -11.75 -14.94
C GLU A 111 -23.56 -11.80 -15.15
N ASP A 112 -22.91 -10.68 -15.49
CA ASP A 112 -21.45 -10.60 -15.55
C ASP A 112 -20.83 -10.71 -14.15
N VAL A 113 -21.48 -10.11 -13.15
CA VAL A 113 -21.07 -10.24 -11.75
C VAL A 113 -21.19 -11.68 -11.28
N LYS A 114 -22.34 -12.31 -11.52
CA LYS A 114 -22.57 -13.73 -11.16
C LYS A 114 -21.55 -14.64 -11.83
N PHE A 115 -21.35 -14.51 -13.14
CA PHE A 115 -20.35 -15.26 -13.88
C PHE A 115 -18.94 -15.08 -13.28
N THR A 116 -18.58 -13.86 -12.95
CA THR A 116 -17.26 -13.57 -12.34
C THR A 116 -17.07 -14.34 -11.04
N PHE A 117 -18.05 -14.31 -10.14
CA PHE A 117 -17.92 -15.00 -8.85
C PHE A 117 -18.00 -16.53 -8.99
N GLU A 118 -18.82 -17.05 -9.92
CA GLU A 118 -18.82 -18.47 -10.26
C GLU A 118 -17.44 -18.92 -10.74
N ARG A 119 -16.78 -18.12 -11.59
CA ARG A 119 -15.39 -18.37 -12.03
C ARG A 119 -14.39 -18.29 -10.87
N LEU A 120 -14.50 -17.29 -9.97
CA LEU A 120 -13.61 -17.14 -8.81
C LEU A 120 -13.75 -18.30 -7.81
N LEU A 121 -14.89 -18.97 -7.78
CA LEU A 121 -15.17 -20.12 -6.95
C LEU A 121 -14.86 -21.47 -7.62
N ASP A 122 -14.62 -21.49 -8.94
CA ASP A 122 -14.31 -22.72 -9.67
C ASP A 122 -12.84 -23.14 -9.41
N PRO A 123 -12.58 -24.30 -8.80
CA PRO A 123 -11.23 -24.80 -8.57
C PRO A 123 -10.41 -25.01 -9.86
N LYS A 124 -11.09 -25.12 -11.02
CA LYS A 124 -10.44 -25.31 -12.33
C LYS A 124 -10.03 -24.00 -13.01
N ALA A 125 -10.50 -22.86 -12.53
CA ALA A 125 -10.21 -21.56 -13.14
C ALA A 125 -8.80 -21.06 -12.86
N GLY A 126 -8.01 -21.73 -12.01
CA GLY A 126 -6.63 -21.36 -11.70
C GLY A 126 -6.49 -20.01 -10.99
N ILE A 127 -7.45 -19.68 -10.14
CA ILE A 127 -7.47 -18.42 -9.38
C ILE A 127 -6.29 -18.37 -8.40
N ALA A 128 -5.58 -17.25 -8.39
CA ALA A 128 -4.37 -17.07 -7.57
C ALA A 128 -4.67 -17.03 -6.06
N HIS A 129 -5.81 -16.48 -5.67
CA HIS A 129 -6.21 -16.27 -4.27
C HIS A 129 -7.64 -16.77 -3.99
N PRO A 130 -7.93 -18.08 -4.12
CA PRO A 130 -9.28 -18.62 -3.89
C PRO A 130 -9.74 -18.46 -2.43
N GLU A 131 -8.79 -18.34 -1.49
CA GLU A 131 -9.07 -18.14 -0.07
C GLU A 131 -9.87 -16.85 0.24
N TYR A 132 -9.83 -15.84 -0.63
CA TYR A 132 -10.58 -14.59 -0.45
C TYR A 132 -12.09 -14.77 -0.65
N TYR A 133 -12.50 -15.80 -1.40
CA TYR A 133 -13.88 -16.03 -1.82
C TYR A 133 -14.52 -17.27 -1.18
N ARG A 134 -13.76 -18.07 -0.43
CA ARG A 134 -14.20 -19.37 0.14
C ARG A 134 -15.44 -19.28 1.04
N ASP A 135 -15.68 -18.12 1.66
CA ASP A 135 -16.82 -17.88 2.53
C ASP A 135 -18.09 -17.50 1.75
N ILE A 136 -18.04 -17.33 0.44
CA ILE A 136 -19.23 -17.13 -0.38
C ILE A 136 -20.04 -18.43 -0.41
N GLU A 137 -21.32 -18.33 -0.04
CA GLU A 137 -22.28 -19.43 -0.11
C GLU A 137 -23.03 -19.44 -1.44
N ALA A 138 -23.51 -18.25 -1.85
CA ALA A 138 -24.26 -18.10 -3.08
C ALA A 138 -24.16 -16.66 -3.64
N VAL A 139 -24.25 -16.55 -4.95
CA VAL A 139 -24.40 -15.28 -5.68
C VAL A 139 -25.72 -15.30 -6.42
N GLN A 140 -26.61 -14.39 -6.08
CA GLN A 140 -27.98 -14.34 -6.59
C GLN A 140 -28.21 -13.05 -7.36
N VAL A 141 -28.67 -13.17 -8.60
CA VAL A 141 -29.15 -12.05 -9.39
C VAL A 141 -30.59 -11.77 -8.99
N THR A 142 -30.86 -10.59 -8.44
CA THR A 142 -32.22 -10.18 -8.06
C THR A 142 -32.93 -9.52 -9.25
N ASP A 143 -32.20 -8.67 -9.95
CA ASP A 143 -32.59 -8.06 -11.23
C ASP A 143 -31.33 -7.68 -12.02
N SER A 144 -31.46 -7.10 -13.20
CA SER A 144 -30.32 -6.78 -14.08
C SER A 144 -29.26 -5.86 -13.46
N HIS A 145 -29.59 -5.18 -12.33
CA HIS A 145 -28.71 -4.21 -11.67
C HIS A 145 -28.59 -4.45 -10.15
N THR A 146 -29.04 -5.60 -9.66
CA THR A 146 -28.97 -5.92 -8.24
C THR A 146 -28.45 -7.34 -8.04
N VAL A 147 -27.34 -7.48 -7.30
CA VAL A 147 -26.73 -8.76 -6.96
C VAL A 147 -26.64 -8.89 -5.45
N ALA A 148 -27.07 -10.04 -4.94
CA ALA A 148 -26.94 -10.42 -3.55
C ALA A 148 -25.89 -11.51 -3.40
N ILE A 149 -24.88 -11.29 -2.54
CA ILE A 149 -23.84 -12.27 -2.19
C ILE A 149 -24.06 -12.72 -0.77
N LYS A 150 -24.42 -13.99 -0.62
CA LYS A 150 -24.64 -14.64 0.68
C LYS A 150 -23.35 -15.28 1.15
N MET A 151 -23.01 -15.08 2.42
CA MET A 151 -21.80 -15.61 3.07
C MET A 151 -22.14 -16.77 4.00
N LYS A 152 -21.29 -17.81 4.01
CA LYS A 152 -21.34 -18.93 4.99
C LYS A 152 -21.11 -18.40 6.41
N ASN A 153 -20.09 -17.56 6.56
CA ASN A 153 -19.67 -16.94 7.80
C ASN A 153 -19.51 -15.43 7.62
N VAL A 154 -19.60 -14.68 8.71
CA VAL A 154 -19.19 -13.26 8.69
C VAL A 154 -17.71 -13.20 8.33
N ASN A 155 -17.40 -12.36 7.35
CA ASN A 155 -16.04 -12.10 6.90
C ASN A 155 -15.82 -10.59 6.81
N SER A 156 -15.19 -10.01 7.82
CA SER A 156 -14.95 -8.56 7.91
C SER A 156 -14.01 -8.03 6.83
N MET A 157 -13.22 -8.91 6.20
CA MET A 157 -12.30 -8.57 5.11
C MET A 157 -12.95 -8.67 3.72
N PHE A 158 -14.19 -9.13 3.62
CA PHE A 158 -14.81 -9.43 2.32
C PHE A 158 -14.87 -8.21 1.40
N LEU A 159 -15.32 -7.04 1.88
CA LEU A 159 -15.33 -5.82 1.07
C LEU A 159 -13.93 -5.36 0.64
N PHE A 160 -12.95 -5.50 1.52
CA PHE A 160 -11.57 -5.21 1.17
C PHE A 160 -11.07 -6.17 0.08
N ASN A 161 -11.36 -7.45 0.20
CA ASN A 161 -11.01 -8.44 -0.83
C ASN A 161 -11.68 -8.11 -2.17
N LEU A 162 -12.94 -7.64 -2.16
CA LEU A 162 -13.63 -7.20 -3.38
C LEU A 162 -13.04 -5.93 -4.01
N ALA A 163 -12.31 -5.13 -3.24
CA ALA A 163 -11.63 -3.93 -3.74
C ALA A 163 -10.20 -4.22 -4.23
N ARG A 164 -9.75 -5.46 -4.20
CA ARG A 164 -8.43 -5.89 -4.70
C ARG A 164 -8.44 -6.06 -6.22
N PRO A 165 -7.24 -5.99 -6.85
CA PRO A 165 -7.13 -6.19 -8.30
C PRO A 165 -7.60 -7.56 -8.80
N ASP A 166 -7.57 -8.58 -7.96
CA ASP A 166 -8.00 -9.96 -8.27
C ASP A 166 -9.52 -10.12 -8.26
N SER A 167 -10.28 -9.09 -7.83
CA SER A 167 -11.75 -9.10 -7.79
C SER A 167 -12.40 -8.25 -8.88
N ILE A 168 -11.73 -8.08 -10.02
CA ILE A 168 -12.28 -7.38 -11.19
C ILE A 168 -13.47 -8.14 -11.76
N ILE A 169 -14.45 -7.40 -12.32
CA ILE A 169 -15.56 -8.01 -13.03
C ILE A 169 -15.19 -8.30 -14.47
N VAL A 170 -15.39 -9.54 -14.88
CA VAL A 170 -14.98 -10.07 -16.17
C VAL A 170 -16.13 -10.05 -17.15
N ASN A 171 -15.87 -9.58 -18.36
CA ASN A 171 -16.80 -9.77 -19.48
C ASN A 171 -16.88 -11.27 -19.84
N LYS A 172 -18.02 -11.91 -19.54
CA LYS A 172 -18.22 -13.35 -19.76
C LYS A 172 -18.00 -13.81 -21.22
N GLN A 173 -18.16 -12.89 -22.17
CA GLN A 173 -18.02 -13.19 -23.60
C GLN A 173 -16.60 -12.93 -24.13
N ALA A 174 -15.72 -12.35 -23.31
CA ALA A 174 -14.34 -12.03 -23.66
C ALA A 174 -13.31 -12.57 -22.65
N VAL A 175 -13.72 -13.49 -21.76
CA VAL A 175 -12.87 -14.06 -20.72
C VAL A 175 -11.59 -14.69 -21.26
N ASP A 176 -11.66 -15.36 -22.41
CA ASP A 176 -10.51 -15.99 -23.07
C ASP A 176 -9.43 -14.99 -23.51
N LYS A 177 -9.80 -13.73 -23.71
CA LYS A 177 -8.89 -12.63 -24.06
C LYS A 177 -8.26 -11.95 -22.86
N LEU A 178 -8.74 -12.23 -21.62
CA LEU A 178 -8.38 -11.49 -20.42
C LEU A 178 -6.86 -11.46 -20.19
N LYS A 179 -6.18 -12.56 -20.50
CA LYS A 179 -4.73 -12.69 -20.29
C LYS A 179 -3.87 -11.90 -21.29
N THR A 180 -4.38 -11.59 -22.48
CA THR A 180 -3.58 -11.00 -23.57
C THR A 180 -4.11 -9.71 -24.14
N ALA A 181 -5.43 -9.54 -24.17
CA ALA A 181 -6.12 -8.37 -24.71
C ALA A 181 -7.42 -8.11 -23.92
N PRO A 182 -7.32 -7.67 -22.66
CA PRO A 182 -8.45 -7.56 -21.74
C PRO A 182 -9.52 -6.60 -22.26
N VAL A 183 -10.78 -7.00 -22.13
CA VAL A 183 -11.96 -6.22 -22.40
C VAL A 183 -12.65 -5.94 -21.07
N GLY A 184 -12.56 -4.71 -20.60
CA GLY A 184 -13.12 -4.28 -19.30
C GLY A 184 -14.09 -3.13 -19.46
N THR A 185 -14.39 -2.46 -18.34
CA THR A 185 -15.29 -1.32 -18.21
C THR A 185 -14.55 -0.02 -17.91
N GLY A 186 -13.23 -0.08 -17.73
CA GLY A 186 -12.40 1.01 -17.27
C GLY A 186 -12.28 2.20 -18.23
N PRO A 187 -11.63 3.30 -17.79
CA PRO A 187 -11.49 4.53 -18.57
C PRO A 187 -10.67 4.38 -19.85
N PHE A 188 -9.84 3.36 -19.92
CA PHE A 188 -9.00 3.11 -21.09
C PHE A 188 -9.24 1.68 -21.61
N LYS A 189 -9.24 1.51 -22.92
CA LYS A 189 -9.31 0.24 -23.62
C LYS A 189 -7.92 -0.21 -24.06
N PHE A 190 -7.68 -1.51 -24.03
CA PHE A 190 -6.48 -2.13 -24.56
C PHE A 190 -6.33 -1.87 -26.07
N VAL A 191 -5.13 -1.53 -26.51
CA VAL A 191 -4.78 -1.33 -27.91
C VAL A 191 -3.80 -2.39 -28.38
N GLU A 192 -2.63 -2.49 -27.72
CA GLU A 192 -1.58 -3.41 -28.12
C GLU A 192 -0.67 -3.78 -26.94
N TRP A 193 -0.02 -4.89 -27.06
CA TRP A 193 1.08 -5.31 -26.21
C TRP A 193 2.25 -5.77 -27.08
N VAL A 194 3.30 -4.97 -27.15
CA VAL A 194 4.56 -5.33 -27.78
C VAL A 194 5.47 -5.93 -26.72
N ARG A 195 5.62 -7.26 -26.77
CA ARG A 195 6.41 -8.02 -25.81
C ARG A 195 7.84 -7.48 -25.69
N GLY A 196 8.33 -7.39 -24.44
CA GLY A 196 9.63 -6.82 -24.13
C GLY A 196 9.72 -5.30 -24.26
N SER A 197 8.65 -4.62 -24.69
CA SER A 197 8.65 -3.19 -24.97
C SER A 197 7.59 -2.41 -24.18
N HIS A 198 6.31 -2.64 -24.45
CA HIS A 198 5.26 -1.83 -23.84
C HIS A 198 3.84 -2.42 -23.98
N VAL A 199 2.92 -1.89 -23.18
CA VAL A 199 1.47 -1.98 -23.36
C VAL A 199 0.91 -0.59 -23.62
N THR A 200 0.06 -0.46 -24.64
CA THR A 200 -0.64 0.80 -25.00
C THR A 200 -2.12 0.67 -24.72
N LEU A 201 -2.67 1.70 -24.08
CA LEU A 201 -4.08 1.88 -23.79
C LEU A 201 -4.57 3.17 -24.45
N ALA A 202 -5.83 3.18 -24.94
CA ALA A 202 -6.46 4.37 -25.49
C ALA A 202 -7.73 4.72 -24.71
N LYS A 203 -8.06 6.00 -24.65
CA LYS A 203 -9.30 6.50 -24.06
C LYS A 203 -10.52 5.71 -24.52
N PHE A 204 -11.40 5.42 -23.57
CA PHE A 204 -12.72 4.85 -23.84
C PHE A 204 -13.80 5.94 -23.68
N ASP A 205 -14.33 6.45 -24.81
CA ASP A 205 -15.33 7.52 -24.79
C ASP A 205 -16.67 7.11 -24.15
N GLY A 206 -16.92 5.79 -24.07
CA GLY A 206 -18.09 5.22 -23.39
C GLY A 206 -17.94 5.06 -21.88
N TYR A 207 -16.88 5.59 -21.25
CA TYR A 207 -16.66 5.44 -19.82
C TYR A 207 -17.76 6.11 -18.99
N TYR A 208 -18.29 5.41 -17.99
CA TYR A 208 -19.47 5.84 -17.24
C TYR A 208 -19.23 7.05 -16.32
N ARG A 209 -17.98 7.27 -15.86
CA ARG A 209 -17.62 8.46 -15.06
C ARG A 209 -17.43 9.66 -16.00
N LYS A 210 -18.46 10.52 -16.05
CA LYS A 210 -18.46 11.69 -16.94
C LYS A 210 -17.21 12.57 -16.74
N GLY A 211 -16.62 12.97 -17.85
CA GLY A 211 -15.44 13.83 -17.86
C GLY A 211 -14.11 13.10 -17.68
N LEU A 212 -14.10 11.78 -17.58
CA LEU A 212 -12.91 10.95 -17.49
C LEU A 212 -12.81 9.95 -18.66
N PRO A 213 -11.61 9.51 -18.99
CA PRO A 213 -10.30 10.04 -18.55
C PRO A 213 -9.95 11.35 -19.26
N TYR A 214 -8.97 12.07 -18.72
CA TYR A 214 -8.49 13.30 -19.36
C TYR A 214 -7.53 13.00 -20.53
N LEU A 215 -6.71 11.97 -20.43
CA LEU A 215 -5.72 11.56 -21.43
C LEU A 215 -6.37 10.81 -22.61
N ASP A 216 -5.81 10.96 -23.82
CA ASP A 216 -6.21 10.17 -24.98
C ASP A 216 -5.54 8.80 -25.02
N ARG A 217 -4.31 8.70 -24.48
CA ARG A 217 -3.46 7.50 -24.56
C ARG A 217 -2.55 7.36 -23.36
N VAL A 218 -2.32 6.12 -22.95
CA VAL A 218 -1.31 5.78 -21.94
C VAL A 218 -0.48 4.62 -22.47
N THR A 219 0.87 4.75 -22.35
CA THR A 219 1.81 3.69 -22.72
C THR A 219 2.66 3.31 -21.52
N PHE A 220 2.56 2.07 -21.07
CA PHE A 220 3.42 1.51 -20.02
C PHE A 220 4.64 0.87 -20.66
N ARG A 221 5.82 1.50 -20.55
CA ARG A 221 7.09 1.04 -21.13
C ARG A 221 7.87 0.17 -20.15
N PHE A 222 8.34 -0.98 -20.60
CA PHE A 222 9.11 -1.91 -19.78
C PHE A 222 10.59 -1.55 -19.80
N ILE A 223 11.09 -1.01 -18.71
CA ILE A 223 12.49 -0.58 -18.55
C ILE A 223 12.96 -1.11 -17.19
N GLY A 224 13.65 -2.26 -17.19
CA GLY A 224 14.01 -2.98 -15.96
C GLY A 224 15.11 -2.31 -15.12
N ASP A 225 16.04 -1.59 -15.77
CA ASP A 225 17.14 -0.92 -15.08
C ASP A 225 16.73 0.47 -14.58
N PRO A 226 16.84 0.76 -13.26
CA PRO A 226 16.48 2.07 -12.71
C PRO A 226 17.27 3.25 -13.30
N SER A 227 18.53 3.04 -13.67
CA SER A 227 19.34 4.11 -14.28
C SER A 227 18.87 4.40 -15.69
N ALA A 228 18.48 3.37 -16.45
CA ALA A 228 17.86 3.52 -17.77
C ALA A 228 16.50 4.22 -17.70
N GLN A 229 15.69 3.98 -16.64
CA GLN A 229 14.46 4.74 -16.43
C GLN A 229 14.74 6.24 -16.25
N ILE A 230 15.73 6.59 -15.43
CA ILE A 230 16.14 8.00 -15.21
C ILE A 230 16.68 8.62 -16.51
N ALA A 231 17.49 7.90 -17.26
CA ALA A 231 18.00 8.38 -18.56
C ALA A 231 16.84 8.62 -19.54
N SER A 232 15.87 7.68 -19.63
CA SER A 232 14.69 7.82 -20.48
C SER A 232 13.77 8.99 -20.06
N LEU A 233 13.64 9.26 -18.74
CA LEU A 233 12.91 10.42 -18.23
C LEU A 233 13.61 11.72 -18.67
N LYS A 234 14.95 11.78 -18.54
CA LYS A 234 15.75 12.95 -18.93
C LYS A 234 15.77 13.17 -20.45
N ALA A 235 15.78 12.11 -21.25
CA ALA A 235 15.68 12.16 -22.71
C ALA A 235 14.27 12.54 -23.19
N GLY A 236 13.25 12.43 -22.33
CA GLY A 236 11.87 12.70 -22.70
C GLY A 236 11.14 11.51 -23.33
N ASP A 237 11.72 10.30 -23.28
CA ASP A 237 11.11 9.05 -23.79
C ASP A 237 9.98 8.55 -22.92
N ILE A 238 9.99 8.90 -21.63
CA ILE A 238 8.93 8.67 -20.67
C ILE A 238 8.58 9.96 -19.93
N ASP A 239 7.42 9.99 -19.30
CA ASP A 239 6.91 11.14 -18.57
C ASP A 239 6.88 10.91 -17.07
N VAL A 240 6.77 9.62 -16.65
CA VAL A 240 6.66 9.21 -15.25
C VAL A 240 7.47 7.94 -15.00
N ILE A 241 8.18 7.91 -13.87
CA ILE A 241 8.65 6.70 -13.21
C ILE A 241 7.73 6.52 -12.02
N GLY A 242 6.77 5.59 -12.12
CA GLY A 242 5.73 5.40 -11.10
C GLY A 242 6.23 4.65 -9.86
N TYR A 243 7.24 3.79 -10.04
CA TYR A 243 7.89 2.97 -9.01
C TYR A 243 9.40 2.92 -9.27
N ASP A 244 10.15 2.34 -8.36
CA ASP A 244 11.57 1.97 -8.52
C ASP A 244 12.56 3.16 -8.53
N VAL A 245 12.14 4.37 -8.13
CA VAL A 245 13.08 5.47 -7.90
C VAL A 245 13.70 5.31 -6.52
N SER A 246 15.03 5.21 -6.46
CA SER A 246 15.71 5.18 -5.17
C SER A 246 15.61 6.54 -4.46
N PRO A 247 15.63 6.55 -3.12
CA PRO A 247 15.61 7.80 -2.35
C PRO A 247 16.69 8.81 -2.77
N GLU A 248 17.90 8.35 -3.08
CA GLU A 248 19.01 9.19 -3.53
C GLU A 248 18.72 9.83 -4.90
N ASN A 249 18.21 9.03 -5.83
CA ASN A 249 17.84 9.51 -7.15
C ASN A 249 16.67 10.48 -7.09
N ALA A 250 15.70 10.25 -6.21
CA ALA A 250 14.61 11.18 -5.96
C ALA A 250 15.15 12.55 -5.50
N ARG A 251 16.09 12.57 -4.52
CA ARG A 251 16.75 13.79 -4.05
C ARG A 251 17.51 14.53 -5.13
N LEU A 252 18.11 13.81 -6.06
CA LEU A 252 18.80 14.43 -7.20
C LEU A 252 17.82 15.05 -8.20
N LEU A 253 16.73 14.36 -8.50
CA LEU A 253 15.72 14.82 -9.45
C LEU A 253 14.87 15.98 -8.91
N GLU A 254 14.64 16.06 -7.60
CA GLU A 254 13.97 17.21 -6.97
C GLU A 254 14.70 18.55 -7.20
N LYS A 255 16.02 18.52 -7.38
CA LYS A 255 16.83 19.73 -7.64
C LYS A 255 16.70 20.24 -9.07
N ASP A 256 16.16 19.43 -9.98
CA ASP A 256 15.97 19.80 -11.38
C ASP A 256 14.54 20.32 -11.59
N PRO A 257 14.35 21.62 -11.96
CA PRO A 257 13.02 22.23 -12.06
C PRO A 257 12.12 21.62 -13.14
N ARG A 258 12.65 20.77 -14.02
CA ARG A 258 11.87 20.04 -15.02
C ARG A 258 11.03 18.91 -14.43
N TYR A 259 11.39 18.43 -13.24
CA TYR A 259 10.78 17.27 -12.60
C TYR A 259 10.13 17.62 -11.27
N LYS A 260 9.27 16.74 -10.80
CA LYS A 260 8.77 16.71 -9.43
C LYS A 260 8.77 15.29 -8.91
N VAL A 261 9.04 15.15 -7.63
CA VAL A 261 8.94 13.92 -6.86
C VAL A 261 7.77 14.08 -5.90
N LEU A 262 6.89 13.07 -5.83
CA LEU A 262 5.86 13.04 -4.81
C LEU A 262 6.38 12.19 -3.65
N ASP A 263 6.46 12.79 -2.46
CA ASP A 263 6.84 12.10 -1.23
C ASP A 263 5.60 11.49 -0.57
N GLY A 264 5.32 10.26 -0.95
CA GLY A 264 4.21 9.46 -0.45
C GLY A 264 4.66 8.26 0.36
N ILE A 265 3.69 7.47 0.78
CA ILE A 265 3.91 6.22 1.51
C ILE A 265 3.26 5.04 0.78
N THR A 266 3.78 3.85 1.03
CA THR A 266 3.20 2.57 0.62
C THR A 266 2.59 1.85 1.83
N THR A 267 2.00 0.69 1.61
CA THR A 267 1.58 -0.23 2.69
C THR A 267 2.76 -1.06 3.25
N ASN A 268 3.96 -0.91 2.71
CA ASN A 268 5.11 -1.73 3.07
C ASN A 268 5.74 -1.27 4.39
N LYS A 269 5.46 -2.03 5.46
CA LYS A 269 5.95 -1.80 6.82
C LYS A 269 7.32 -2.42 6.99
N VAL A 270 8.36 -1.60 7.13
CA VAL A 270 9.72 -2.06 7.44
C VAL A 270 9.85 -2.25 8.94
N ILE A 271 10.29 -3.44 9.34
CA ILE A 271 10.44 -3.83 10.74
C ILE A 271 11.84 -4.40 11.03
N LEU A 272 12.30 -4.23 12.25
CA LEU A 272 13.33 -5.06 12.84
C LEU A 272 12.64 -6.31 13.39
N SER A 273 12.63 -7.37 12.62
CA SER A 273 12.02 -8.62 13.03
C SER A 273 12.89 -9.33 14.06
N THR A 274 12.25 -9.74 15.14
CA THR A 274 12.88 -10.42 16.28
C THR A 274 12.36 -11.84 16.38
N ASN A 275 13.24 -12.80 16.62
CA ASN A 275 12.85 -14.17 16.94
C ASN A 275 12.48 -14.29 18.42
N ASN A 276 11.18 -14.24 18.72
CA ASN A 276 10.66 -14.22 20.08
C ASN A 276 10.87 -15.54 20.84
N SER A 277 11.33 -16.62 20.19
CA SER A 277 11.62 -17.90 20.84
C SER A 277 13.09 -18.08 21.27
N ARG A 278 13.98 -17.18 20.86
CA ARG A 278 15.41 -17.24 21.17
C ARG A 278 15.79 -16.35 22.36
N LYS A 279 16.60 -16.84 23.29
CA LYS A 279 17.21 -15.99 24.32
C LYS A 279 18.23 -15.06 23.68
N PRO A 280 18.31 -13.78 24.11
CA PRO A 280 17.57 -13.19 25.23
C PRO A 280 16.19 -12.62 24.84
N PHE A 281 15.77 -12.70 23.59
CA PHE A 281 14.55 -12.06 23.04
C PHE A 281 13.24 -12.69 23.54
N THR A 282 13.28 -13.81 24.26
CA THR A 282 12.11 -14.35 24.99
C THR A 282 11.64 -13.40 26.09
N ASP A 283 12.53 -12.56 26.63
CA ASP A 283 12.18 -11.57 27.65
C ASP A 283 11.65 -10.28 26.99
N VAL A 284 10.42 -9.90 27.31
CA VAL A 284 9.80 -8.69 26.77
C VAL A 284 10.57 -7.41 27.15
N ARG A 285 11.27 -7.40 28.30
CA ARG A 285 12.07 -6.25 28.73
C ARG A 285 13.24 -5.99 27.78
N VAL A 286 13.87 -7.05 27.26
CA VAL A 286 14.93 -6.95 26.24
C VAL A 286 14.36 -6.35 24.95
N ARG A 287 13.22 -6.83 24.49
CA ARG A 287 12.58 -6.30 23.27
C ARG A 287 12.15 -4.83 23.41
N ARG A 288 11.59 -4.47 24.57
CA ARG A 288 11.26 -3.07 24.91
C ARG A 288 12.51 -2.17 25.01
N ALA A 289 13.61 -2.71 25.54
CA ALA A 289 14.89 -2.00 25.55
C ALA A 289 15.36 -1.68 24.13
N MET A 290 15.32 -2.66 23.21
CA MET A 290 15.65 -2.43 21.80
C MET A 290 14.73 -1.37 21.17
N ALA A 291 13.42 -1.40 21.45
CA ALA A 291 12.48 -0.43 20.92
C ALA A 291 12.79 1.02 21.39
N HIS A 292 13.23 1.21 22.64
CA HIS A 292 13.68 2.50 23.17
C HIS A 292 15.06 2.94 22.66
N ALA A 293 15.92 1.98 22.27
CA ALA A 293 17.27 2.28 21.77
C ALA A 293 17.28 2.71 20.29
N ILE A 294 16.16 2.62 19.58
CA ILE A 294 16.07 2.86 18.15
C ILE A 294 15.44 4.22 17.86
N ASP A 295 16.22 5.12 17.24
CA ASP A 295 15.72 6.38 16.67
C ASP A 295 15.23 6.15 15.23
N ARG A 296 13.91 6.08 15.07
CA ARG A 296 13.26 5.86 13.76
C ARG A 296 13.54 6.97 12.77
N MET A 297 13.63 8.23 13.23
CA MET A 297 13.89 9.37 12.35
C MET A 297 15.34 9.39 11.85
N ALA A 298 16.29 9.00 12.69
CA ALA A 298 17.68 8.84 12.28
C ALA A 298 17.84 7.72 11.23
N ILE A 299 17.09 6.61 11.38
CA ILE A 299 17.04 5.54 10.36
C ILE A 299 16.47 6.06 9.05
N ILE A 300 15.32 6.73 9.06
CA ILE A 300 14.70 7.29 7.84
C ILE A 300 15.67 8.26 7.17
N LYS A 301 16.34 9.12 7.94
CA LYS A 301 17.34 10.05 7.41
C LYS A 301 18.55 9.34 6.76
N GLY A 302 19.09 8.32 7.44
CA GLY A 302 20.31 7.63 7.01
C GLY A 302 20.08 6.59 5.91
N ALA A 303 19.04 5.74 6.06
CA ALA A 303 18.77 4.65 5.13
C ALA A 303 17.92 5.06 3.92
N MET A 304 17.04 6.07 4.08
CA MET A 304 16.02 6.43 3.11
C MET A 304 16.14 7.89 2.62
N ALA A 305 17.29 8.54 2.80
CA ALA A 305 17.53 9.95 2.44
C ALA A 305 16.46 10.92 2.97
N GLY A 306 15.79 10.57 4.07
CA GLY A 306 14.74 11.37 4.72
C GLY A 306 13.32 11.11 4.20
N TYR A 307 13.11 10.19 3.27
CA TYR A 307 11.79 9.78 2.80
C TYR A 307 11.23 8.61 3.60
N GLY A 308 9.90 8.55 3.73
CA GLY A 308 9.19 7.52 4.50
C GLY A 308 8.59 8.09 5.78
N ALA A 309 7.73 7.31 6.42
CA ALA A 309 7.02 7.72 7.63
C ALA A 309 7.27 6.73 8.77
N PRO A 310 7.59 7.18 10.00
CA PRO A 310 7.76 6.27 11.13
C PRO A 310 6.45 5.58 11.48
N ILE A 311 6.52 4.34 11.99
CA ILE A 311 5.36 3.57 12.45
C ILE A 311 5.55 3.07 13.88
N GLY A 312 4.44 2.99 14.63
CA GLY A 312 4.40 2.49 16.01
C GLY A 312 3.83 1.08 16.13
N SER A 313 3.22 0.54 15.05
CA SER A 313 2.65 -0.81 15.01
C SER A 313 2.74 -1.39 13.60
N HIS A 314 2.23 -2.61 13.42
CA HIS A 314 2.19 -3.28 12.11
C HIS A 314 0.95 -2.90 11.28
N MET A 315 0.64 -1.60 11.24
CA MET A 315 -0.49 -1.08 10.46
C MET A 315 -0.20 0.34 9.95
N GLU A 316 -0.46 0.56 8.68
CA GLU A 316 -0.25 1.83 8.00
C GLU A 316 -1.39 2.83 8.23
N PRO A 317 -1.15 4.16 8.18
CA PRO A 317 -2.18 5.20 8.40
C PRO A 317 -3.34 5.18 7.39
N SER A 318 -3.16 4.62 6.19
CA SER A 318 -4.24 4.45 5.20
C SER A 318 -5.22 3.34 5.59
N ASN A 319 -4.87 2.47 6.53
CA ASN A 319 -5.75 1.43 7.03
C ASN A 319 -6.85 2.02 7.91
N PRO A 320 -8.15 1.71 7.68
CA PRO A 320 -9.26 2.27 8.44
C PRO A 320 -9.27 1.88 9.93
N TYR A 321 -8.46 0.92 10.33
CA TYR A 321 -8.30 0.45 11.71
C TYR A 321 -7.01 0.94 12.38
N HIS A 322 -6.19 1.72 11.68
CA HIS A 322 -4.94 2.24 12.23
C HIS A 322 -5.17 3.09 13.50
N ILE A 323 -4.27 2.93 14.46
CA ILE A 323 -4.11 3.84 15.61
C ILE A 323 -2.66 4.27 15.71
N ASP A 324 -2.42 5.52 16.13
CA ASP A 324 -1.06 6.00 16.35
C ASP A 324 -0.49 5.46 17.67
N LEU A 325 0.62 4.72 17.59
CA LEU A 325 1.35 4.15 18.72
C LEU A 325 2.84 4.55 18.72
N LEU A 326 3.21 5.59 17.99
CA LEU A 326 4.61 6.06 17.91
C LEU A 326 5.18 6.45 19.28
N SER A 327 4.35 7.00 20.14
CA SER A 327 4.74 7.50 21.47
C SER A 327 4.95 6.39 22.52
N VAL A 328 4.60 5.13 22.23
CA VAL A 328 4.76 4.00 23.21
C VAL A 328 6.23 3.74 23.52
N TYR A 329 7.10 3.82 22.50
CA TYR A 329 8.54 3.66 22.67
C TYR A 329 9.27 4.87 22.07
N PRO A 330 9.33 6.01 22.80
CA PRO A 330 10.19 7.13 22.40
C PRO A 330 11.65 6.72 22.48
N TYR A 331 12.49 7.29 21.61
CA TYR A 331 13.94 7.10 21.67
C TYR A 331 14.49 7.53 23.04
N ASN A 332 15.01 6.59 23.81
CA ASN A 332 15.55 6.80 25.15
C ASN A 332 16.58 5.71 25.49
N PRO A 333 17.86 5.90 25.12
CA PRO A 333 18.92 4.93 25.41
C PRO A 333 19.11 4.62 26.91
N GLU A 334 18.89 5.59 27.79
CA GLU A 334 19.03 5.37 29.22
C GLU A 334 17.93 4.43 29.76
N LYS A 335 16.70 4.60 29.27
CA LYS A 335 15.60 3.65 29.57
C LYS A 335 15.90 2.26 29.04
N ALA A 336 16.52 2.17 27.85
CA ALA A 336 16.95 0.89 27.28
C ALA A 336 17.98 0.19 28.17
N LYS A 337 19.01 0.90 28.63
CA LYS A 337 20.03 0.35 29.56
C LYS A 337 19.41 -0.11 30.89
N GLN A 338 18.43 0.66 31.41
CA GLN A 338 17.72 0.28 32.64
C GLN A 338 16.97 -1.04 32.42
N LEU A 339 16.20 -1.18 31.33
CA LEU A 339 15.43 -2.39 31.02
C LEU A 339 16.34 -3.61 30.79
N LEU A 340 17.49 -3.43 30.14
CA LEU A 340 18.49 -4.49 29.98
C LEU A 340 19.04 -4.95 31.33
N LYS A 341 19.36 -4.02 32.23
CA LYS A 341 19.80 -4.36 33.59
C LYS A 341 18.73 -5.13 34.37
N GLU A 342 17.46 -4.70 34.30
CA GLU A 342 16.33 -5.39 34.92
C GLU A 342 16.07 -6.79 34.32
N ALA A 343 16.39 -6.98 33.04
CA ALA A 343 16.34 -8.28 32.37
C ALA A 343 17.56 -9.21 32.67
N GLY A 344 18.53 -8.73 33.42
CA GLY A 344 19.73 -9.53 33.79
C GLY A 344 20.92 -9.35 32.81
N TYR A 345 20.88 -8.33 31.96
CA TYR A 345 21.95 -8.01 30.99
C TYR A 345 22.58 -6.62 31.24
N PRO A 346 23.15 -6.34 32.42
CA PRO A 346 23.70 -5.01 32.75
C PRO A 346 24.86 -4.59 31.84
N ASN A 347 25.56 -5.55 31.23
CA ASN A 347 26.68 -5.35 30.30
C ASN A 347 26.29 -5.64 28.84
N GLY A 348 24.98 -5.79 28.57
CA GLY A 348 24.47 -6.17 27.26
C GLY A 348 24.74 -7.64 26.91
N PHE A 349 24.71 -7.92 25.62
CA PHE A 349 24.88 -9.28 25.05
C PHE A 349 25.28 -9.21 23.58
N ASP A 350 25.74 -10.36 23.05
CA ASP A 350 26.03 -10.53 21.61
C ASP A 350 24.89 -11.23 20.92
N ALA A 351 24.59 -10.81 19.66
CA ALA A 351 23.59 -11.43 18.81
C ALA A 351 23.93 -11.27 17.32
N VAL A 352 23.16 -11.90 16.45
CA VAL A 352 23.38 -11.87 15.00
C VAL A 352 22.19 -11.19 14.32
N ILE A 353 22.47 -10.23 13.41
CA ILE A 353 21.48 -9.68 12.51
C ILE A 353 21.73 -10.19 11.08
N LYS A 354 20.79 -10.98 10.54
CA LYS A 354 20.85 -11.50 9.18
C LYS A 354 20.12 -10.57 8.23
N LEU A 355 20.82 -10.02 7.25
CA LEU A 355 20.27 -9.02 6.31
C LEU A 355 20.24 -9.60 4.90
N PRO A 356 19.09 -9.47 4.16
CA PRO A 356 19.04 -9.92 2.78
C PRO A 356 19.88 -9.00 1.88
N ASP A 357 20.72 -9.59 1.01
CA ASP A 357 21.60 -8.88 0.09
C ASP A 357 20.83 -8.07 -0.96
N ARG A 358 19.66 -8.59 -1.37
CA ARG A 358 18.80 -8.02 -2.41
C ARG A 358 18.30 -6.61 -2.07
N TYR A 359 18.07 -6.29 -0.79
CA TYR A 359 17.39 -5.06 -0.38
C TYR A 359 18.35 -4.07 0.28
N ALA A 360 18.76 -3.03 -0.45
CA ALA A 360 19.67 -1.99 0.05
C ALA A 360 19.13 -1.29 1.31
N TYR A 361 17.81 -1.01 1.36
CA TYR A 361 17.19 -0.41 2.55
C TYR A 361 17.38 -1.28 3.81
N ALA A 362 17.26 -2.60 3.67
CA ALA A 362 17.39 -3.52 4.81
C ALA A 362 18.83 -3.53 5.35
N ARG A 363 19.84 -3.54 4.47
CA ARG A 363 21.26 -3.48 4.87
C ARG A 363 21.58 -2.16 5.58
N ARG A 364 21.26 -1.01 4.97
CA ARG A 364 21.53 0.31 5.57
C ARG A 364 20.81 0.49 6.92
N THR A 365 19.54 0.07 6.99
CA THR A 365 18.79 0.09 8.25
C THR A 365 19.44 -0.81 9.30
N GLY A 366 19.86 -2.02 8.92
CA GLY A 366 20.54 -2.95 9.82
C GLY A 366 21.87 -2.41 10.34
N GLU A 367 22.67 -1.76 9.51
CA GLU A 367 23.92 -1.09 9.90
C GLU A 367 23.68 0.02 10.94
N ILE A 368 22.70 0.89 10.68
CA ILE A 368 22.34 1.99 11.61
C ILE A 368 21.81 1.43 12.94
N ILE A 369 20.96 0.40 12.91
CA ILE A 369 20.44 -0.25 14.11
C ILE A 369 21.57 -0.92 14.91
N THR A 370 22.55 -1.53 14.24
CA THR A 370 23.72 -2.14 14.88
C THR A 370 24.50 -1.10 15.68
N ASP A 371 24.73 0.08 15.11
CA ASP A 371 25.39 1.17 15.83
C ASP A 371 24.56 1.63 17.03
N MET A 372 23.26 1.89 16.85
CA MET A 372 22.36 2.35 17.93
C MET A 372 22.30 1.35 19.09
N LEU A 373 22.16 0.06 18.79
CA LEU A 373 22.08 -0.99 19.80
C LEU A 373 23.41 -1.19 20.53
N SER A 374 24.54 -0.94 19.88
CA SER A 374 25.88 -0.97 20.52
C SER A 374 26.01 0.04 21.66
N GLN A 375 25.38 1.22 21.53
CA GLN A 375 25.39 2.29 22.55
C GLN A 375 24.69 1.89 23.85
N VAL A 376 23.84 0.87 23.80
CA VAL A 376 23.17 0.31 25.00
C VAL A 376 23.73 -1.06 25.41
N GLY A 377 24.84 -1.51 24.79
CA GLY A 377 25.53 -2.75 25.12
C GLY A 377 25.10 -3.98 24.32
N ILE A 378 24.19 -3.85 23.35
CA ILE A 378 23.80 -4.95 22.45
C ILE A 378 24.72 -4.94 21.24
N ARG A 379 25.62 -5.94 21.14
CA ARG A 379 26.62 -6.04 20.08
C ARG A 379 26.14 -6.99 18.99
N LEU A 380 25.85 -6.45 17.81
CA LEU A 380 25.35 -7.24 16.69
C LEU A 380 26.47 -7.58 15.70
N LYS A 381 26.56 -8.86 15.34
CA LYS A 381 27.31 -9.32 14.18
C LYS A 381 26.40 -9.27 12.96
N ILE A 382 26.76 -8.48 11.95
CA ILE A 382 26.01 -8.41 10.69
C ILE A 382 26.42 -9.60 9.81
N GLU A 383 25.40 -10.35 9.33
CA GLU A 383 25.53 -11.39 8.31
C GLU A 383 24.64 -11.02 7.13
N VAL A 384 25.27 -10.59 6.02
CA VAL A 384 24.54 -10.39 4.74
C VAL A 384 24.43 -11.73 4.05
N ILE A 385 23.22 -12.15 3.73
CA ILE A 385 22.93 -13.45 3.13
C ILE A 385 22.11 -13.27 1.85
N GLU A 386 22.32 -14.19 0.89
CA GLU A 386 21.60 -14.23 -0.37
C GLU A 386 20.09 -14.43 -0.13
N TRP A 387 19.26 -13.89 -1.03
CA TRP A 387 17.80 -13.87 -0.84
C TRP A 387 17.18 -15.26 -0.68
N GLY A 388 17.61 -16.27 -1.45
CA GLY A 388 17.13 -17.65 -1.31
C GLY A 388 17.52 -18.27 0.03
N GLN A 389 18.71 -17.96 0.53
CA GLN A 389 19.16 -18.36 1.86
C GLN A 389 18.36 -17.65 2.96
N TRP A 390 17.99 -16.37 2.77
CA TRP A 390 17.12 -15.66 3.69
C TRP A 390 15.75 -16.33 3.80
N ILE A 391 15.15 -16.67 2.64
CA ILE A 391 13.87 -17.40 2.59
C ILE A 391 13.97 -18.73 3.33
N ASP A 392 15.04 -19.48 3.12
CA ASP A 392 15.18 -20.80 3.74
C ASP A 392 15.50 -20.69 5.24
N ARG A 393 16.57 -19.97 5.60
CA ARG A 393 17.04 -19.90 6.98
C ARG A 393 16.13 -19.05 7.88
N VAL A 394 15.78 -17.81 7.45
CA VAL A 394 15.04 -16.86 8.27
C VAL A 394 13.54 -17.15 8.20
N PHE A 395 12.95 -17.12 7.01
CA PHE A 395 11.50 -17.18 6.87
C PHE A 395 10.92 -18.57 7.16
N LYS A 396 11.49 -19.64 6.59
CA LYS A 396 10.96 -21.01 6.77
C LYS A 396 11.39 -21.62 8.10
N ASN A 397 12.69 -21.52 8.43
CA ASN A 397 13.26 -22.26 9.55
C ASN A 397 13.43 -21.42 10.83
N ALA A 398 13.20 -20.10 10.79
CA ALA A 398 13.42 -19.17 11.89
C ALA A 398 14.84 -19.29 12.51
N ASP A 399 15.85 -19.59 11.66
CA ASP A 399 17.26 -19.63 12.06
C ASP A 399 17.86 -18.23 12.00
N TYR A 400 17.48 -17.37 12.93
CA TYR A 400 17.98 -16.00 13.06
C TYR A 400 17.70 -15.45 14.47
N ASP A 401 18.41 -14.40 14.87
CA ASP A 401 18.11 -13.61 16.04
C ASP A 401 17.31 -12.37 15.67
N LEU A 402 17.88 -11.57 14.77
CA LEU A 402 17.30 -10.34 14.23
C LEU A 402 17.40 -10.30 12.69
N THR A 403 16.48 -9.62 12.04
CA THR A 403 16.53 -9.28 10.61
C THR A 403 15.76 -8.01 10.31
N VAL A 404 16.11 -7.31 9.24
CA VAL A 404 15.31 -6.17 8.73
C VAL A 404 14.64 -6.58 7.43
N ILE A 405 13.32 -6.44 7.38
CA ILE A 405 12.52 -6.75 6.19
C ILE A 405 11.26 -5.89 6.12
N GLY A 406 10.75 -5.70 4.91
CA GLY A 406 9.46 -5.03 4.66
C GLY A 406 8.31 -6.01 4.47
N HIS A 407 7.15 -5.69 5.02
CA HIS A 407 5.88 -6.40 4.85
C HIS A 407 4.92 -5.53 4.03
N GLY A 408 4.72 -5.87 2.76
CA GLY A 408 3.96 -5.06 1.81
C GLY A 408 2.46 -5.32 1.78
N GLU A 409 2.00 -6.46 2.30
CA GLU A 409 0.58 -6.80 2.25
C GLU A 409 -0.23 -5.92 3.20
N PRO A 410 -1.29 -5.25 2.70
CA PRO A 410 -2.21 -4.54 3.58
C PRO A 410 -2.98 -5.54 4.47
N PHE A 411 -3.36 -5.12 5.68
CA PHE A 411 -4.12 -5.92 6.64
C PHE A 411 -3.47 -7.23 7.12
N ASP A 412 -2.16 -7.38 6.99
CA ASP A 412 -1.44 -8.61 7.35
C ASP A 412 -1.14 -8.77 8.86
N ILE A 413 -1.80 -8.01 9.72
CA ILE A 413 -1.66 -8.14 11.19
C ILE A 413 -2.00 -9.56 11.71
N ASN A 414 -2.74 -10.34 10.93
CA ASN A 414 -3.06 -11.74 11.22
C ASN A 414 -1.83 -12.66 11.31
N ILE A 415 -0.69 -12.28 10.72
CA ILE A 415 0.56 -13.05 10.82
C ILE A 415 1.01 -13.23 12.28
N TYR A 416 0.65 -12.30 13.18
CA TYR A 416 0.96 -12.37 14.61
C TYR A 416 0.11 -13.41 15.36
N ALA A 417 -0.97 -13.90 14.78
CA ALA A 417 -1.77 -14.98 15.35
C ALA A 417 -1.22 -16.38 15.02
N ASN A 418 -0.25 -16.48 14.10
CA ASN A 418 0.38 -17.74 13.74
C ASN A 418 1.67 -17.96 14.55
N PRO A 419 1.68 -18.83 15.59
CA PRO A 419 2.86 -19.05 16.41
C PRO A 419 4.02 -19.72 15.65
N LYS A 420 3.74 -20.29 14.46
CA LYS A 420 4.75 -20.87 13.57
C LYS A 420 5.33 -19.85 12.57
N TYR A 421 4.74 -18.65 12.50
CA TYR A 421 5.32 -17.59 11.67
C TYR A 421 6.76 -17.28 12.12
N TYR A 422 7.60 -16.79 11.27
CA TYR A 422 9.04 -16.71 11.55
C TYR A 422 9.40 -15.85 12.78
N PHE A 423 8.52 -14.95 13.24
CA PHE A 423 8.67 -14.20 14.52
C PHE A 423 8.62 -15.11 15.76
N ARG A 424 8.00 -16.31 15.64
CA ARG A 424 7.79 -17.22 16.76
C ARG A 424 7.06 -16.57 17.93
N TYR A 425 6.16 -15.64 17.66
CA TYR A 425 5.30 -15.01 18.65
C TYR A 425 4.08 -15.86 18.93
N ASN A 426 3.77 -16.06 20.21
CA ASN A 426 2.58 -16.83 20.62
C ASN A 426 1.85 -16.10 21.74
N ASN A 427 0.67 -15.56 21.44
CA ASN A 427 -0.19 -14.89 22.41
C ASN A 427 -1.64 -15.31 22.18
N PRO A 428 -2.19 -16.22 23.05
CA PRO A 428 -3.56 -16.73 22.92
C PRO A 428 -4.62 -15.62 22.96
N LYS A 429 -4.39 -14.54 23.74
CA LYS A 429 -5.31 -13.41 23.81
C LYS A 429 -5.37 -12.65 22.47
N PHE A 430 -4.23 -12.49 21.80
CA PHE A 430 -4.19 -11.89 20.47
C PHE A 430 -4.99 -12.73 19.46
N GLN A 431 -4.79 -14.05 19.49
CA GLN A 431 -5.49 -14.99 18.61
C GLN A 431 -7.00 -14.94 18.82
N GLU A 432 -7.46 -14.95 20.08
CA GLU A 432 -8.89 -14.85 20.42
C GLU A 432 -9.51 -13.53 19.93
N ILE A 433 -8.82 -12.40 20.14
CA ILE A 433 -9.33 -11.08 19.73
C ILE A 433 -9.37 -10.97 18.20
N LEU A 434 -8.38 -11.53 17.48
CA LEU A 434 -8.38 -11.54 16.03
C LEU A 434 -9.55 -12.34 15.46
N GLU A 435 -9.84 -13.53 16.02
CA GLU A 435 -11.01 -14.32 15.63
C GLU A 435 -12.31 -13.55 15.84
N LYS A 436 -12.45 -12.83 16.96
CA LYS A 436 -13.59 -11.95 17.20
C LYS A 436 -13.67 -10.84 16.16
N ALA A 437 -12.55 -10.17 15.85
CA ALA A 437 -12.50 -9.07 14.88
C ALA A 437 -12.91 -9.53 13.46
N TRP A 438 -12.53 -10.73 13.05
CA TRP A 438 -12.93 -11.28 11.76
C TRP A 438 -14.42 -11.55 11.63
N ARG A 439 -15.08 -11.90 12.76
CA ARG A 439 -16.49 -12.27 12.81
C ARG A 439 -17.40 -11.13 13.27
N GLU A 440 -16.83 -9.97 13.58
CA GLU A 440 -17.58 -8.82 14.08
C GLU A 440 -18.22 -8.03 12.91
N PRO A 441 -19.56 -7.99 12.80
CA PRO A 441 -20.22 -7.21 11.75
C PRO A 441 -20.23 -5.69 12.03
N ASP A 442 -20.28 -5.28 13.32
CA ASP A 442 -20.28 -3.86 13.69
C ASP A 442 -18.90 -3.23 13.48
N VAL A 443 -18.82 -2.22 12.63
CA VAL A 443 -17.57 -1.54 12.26
C VAL A 443 -16.92 -0.83 13.46
N LYS A 444 -17.73 -0.29 14.41
CA LYS A 444 -17.19 0.43 15.58
C LYS A 444 -16.54 -0.56 16.55
N VAL A 445 -17.25 -1.66 16.85
CA VAL A 445 -16.71 -2.73 17.70
C VAL A 445 -15.46 -3.32 17.07
N ARG A 446 -15.48 -3.56 15.77
CA ARG A 446 -14.32 -4.07 15.02
C ARG A 446 -13.11 -3.14 15.08
N LYS A 447 -13.32 -1.82 15.00
CA LYS A 447 -12.25 -0.82 15.17
C LYS A 447 -11.56 -0.94 16.54
N GLU A 448 -12.34 -1.11 17.61
CA GLU A 448 -11.78 -1.29 18.96
C GLU A 448 -11.02 -2.61 19.11
N LEU A 449 -11.49 -3.68 18.47
CA LEU A 449 -10.77 -4.96 18.45
C LEU A 449 -9.42 -4.84 17.74
N TYR A 450 -9.38 -4.23 16.55
CA TYR A 450 -8.12 -3.98 15.84
C TYR A 450 -7.20 -2.99 16.56
N ALA A 451 -7.74 -1.98 17.24
CA ALA A 451 -6.96 -1.10 18.10
C ALA A 451 -6.31 -1.88 19.25
N THR A 452 -7.05 -2.81 19.86
CA THR A 452 -6.53 -3.70 20.92
C THR A 452 -5.42 -4.62 20.40
N LEU A 453 -5.60 -5.20 19.21
CA LEU A 453 -4.58 -6.03 18.56
C LEU A 453 -3.27 -5.27 18.34
N GLN A 454 -3.36 -4.03 17.83
CA GLN A 454 -2.19 -3.18 17.63
C GLN A 454 -1.49 -2.85 18.95
N ARG A 455 -2.24 -2.52 20.02
CA ARG A 455 -1.64 -2.28 21.35
C ARG A 455 -0.91 -3.52 21.85
N ILE A 456 -1.51 -4.70 21.78
CA ILE A 456 -0.87 -5.94 22.24
C ILE A 456 0.49 -6.17 21.58
N ILE A 457 0.55 -6.16 20.24
CA ILE A 457 1.83 -6.43 19.55
C ILE A 457 2.87 -5.33 19.76
N THR A 458 2.42 -4.09 19.99
CA THR A 458 3.32 -2.97 20.28
C THR A 458 3.82 -3.08 21.72
N GLU A 459 2.96 -3.26 22.71
CA GLU A 459 3.35 -3.38 24.14
C GLU A 459 4.20 -4.61 24.40
N ASP A 460 3.96 -5.72 23.70
CA ASP A 460 4.81 -6.91 23.73
C ASP A 460 6.13 -6.72 22.97
N ALA A 461 6.29 -5.58 22.28
CA ALA A 461 7.46 -5.28 21.44
C ALA A 461 7.88 -6.46 20.57
N VAL A 462 6.89 -7.11 19.91
CA VAL A 462 7.12 -8.35 19.15
C VAL A 462 8.19 -8.15 18.10
N ASN A 463 8.16 -7.00 17.44
CA ASN A 463 9.14 -6.51 16.48
C ASN A 463 9.44 -5.04 16.75
N GLY A 464 10.57 -4.55 16.27
CA GLY A 464 10.83 -3.12 16.16
C GLY A 464 10.09 -2.56 14.94
N TYR A 465 9.02 -1.79 15.16
CA TYR A 465 8.29 -1.11 14.07
C TYR A 465 9.06 0.15 13.70
N LEU A 466 9.53 0.24 12.44
CA LEU A 466 10.48 1.27 12.02
C LEU A 466 9.82 2.34 11.17
N PHE A 467 9.50 2.02 9.92
CA PHE A 467 8.92 3.00 9.00
C PHE A 467 8.13 2.32 7.86
N LEU A 468 7.29 3.11 7.21
CA LEU A 468 6.70 2.76 5.92
C LEU A 468 7.68 3.12 4.79
N MET A 469 7.85 2.18 3.86
CA MET A 469 8.60 2.45 2.64
C MET A 469 7.99 3.64 1.91
N PRO A 470 8.80 4.60 1.46
CA PRO A 470 8.31 5.72 0.67
C PRO A 470 7.75 5.26 -0.67
N SER A 471 6.78 6.01 -1.17
CA SER A 471 6.35 6.03 -2.55
C SER A 471 6.92 7.29 -3.18
N LEU A 472 7.81 7.16 -4.16
CA LEU A 472 8.54 8.27 -4.77
C LEU A 472 8.29 8.38 -6.28
N PRO A 473 7.01 8.47 -6.73
CA PRO A 473 6.76 8.66 -8.15
C PRO A 473 7.42 9.97 -8.60
N THR A 474 8.24 9.83 -9.63
CA THR A 474 9.03 10.94 -10.18
C THR A 474 8.59 11.17 -11.61
N MET A 475 8.30 12.42 -11.95
CA MET A 475 7.67 12.75 -13.21
C MET A 475 8.07 14.13 -13.72
N LYS A 476 7.79 14.37 -15.00
CA LYS A 476 7.83 15.72 -15.57
C LYS A 476 6.89 16.64 -14.82
N LYS A 477 7.24 17.91 -14.68
CA LYS A 477 6.49 18.91 -13.91
C LYS A 477 5.05 19.06 -14.39
N GLU A 478 4.82 18.88 -15.69
CA GLU A 478 3.52 19.02 -16.37
C GLU A 478 2.53 17.88 -16.07
N VAL A 479 3.00 16.73 -15.59
CA VAL A 479 2.09 15.61 -15.23
C VAL A 479 1.37 15.94 -13.95
N MET A 480 0.06 16.03 -13.99
CA MET A 480 -0.78 16.49 -12.88
C MET A 480 -1.65 15.35 -12.34
N ASN A 481 -2.01 15.46 -11.06
CA ASN A 481 -2.93 14.59 -10.34
C ASN A 481 -2.51 13.11 -10.24
N TRP A 482 -1.22 12.81 -10.34
CA TRP A 482 -0.69 11.48 -10.02
C TRP A 482 -0.91 11.16 -8.53
N TRP A 483 -1.17 9.90 -8.20
CA TRP A 483 -1.35 9.49 -6.80
C TRP A 483 -0.02 9.58 -6.05
N LYS A 484 -0.07 10.20 -4.88
CA LYS A 484 1.08 10.34 -3.98
C LYS A 484 1.34 9.02 -3.22
N ASN A 485 0.27 8.44 -2.66
CA ASN A 485 0.33 7.22 -1.87
C ASN A 485 -0.10 6.01 -2.70
N TYR A 486 0.36 4.84 -2.29
CA TYR A 486 -0.05 3.57 -2.87
C TYR A 486 -0.70 2.69 -1.80
N PRO A 487 -1.98 2.91 -1.49
CA PRO A 487 -2.74 2.08 -0.55
C PRO A 487 -3.07 0.69 -1.11
N MET A 488 -2.88 0.51 -2.42
CA MET A 488 -3.08 -0.73 -3.15
C MET A 488 -2.10 -0.77 -4.33
N THR A 489 -1.72 -1.99 -4.76
CA THR A 489 -0.88 -2.17 -5.94
C THR A 489 -1.66 -1.85 -7.23
N CYS A 490 -1.63 -0.60 -7.64
CA CYS A 490 -2.20 -0.12 -8.91
C CYS A 490 -1.48 1.16 -9.36
N GLN A 491 -1.72 1.57 -10.60
CA GLN A 491 -1.35 2.89 -11.12
C GLN A 491 -2.58 3.46 -11.83
N ASP A 492 -3.56 3.92 -11.05
CA ASP A 492 -4.77 4.55 -11.59
C ASP A 492 -4.40 5.90 -12.23
N VAL A 493 -4.48 5.95 -13.56
CA VAL A 493 -4.22 7.17 -14.35
C VAL A 493 -5.49 7.80 -14.90
N SER A 494 -6.66 7.37 -14.44
CA SER A 494 -7.97 7.86 -14.92
C SER A 494 -8.15 9.37 -14.75
N GLU A 495 -7.58 9.93 -13.68
CA GLU A 495 -7.67 11.34 -13.34
C GLU A 495 -6.35 12.13 -13.59
N VAL A 496 -5.36 11.48 -14.20
CA VAL A 496 -4.10 12.13 -14.57
C VAL A 496 -4.29 12.96 -15.83
N TRP A 497 -3.64 14.12 -15.89
CA TRP A 497 -3.62 15.01 -17.03
C TRP A 497 -2.29 15.72 -17.21
N ILE A 498 -2.04 16.28 -18.39
CA ILE A 498 -0.79 16.99 -18.71
C ILE A 498 -1.13 18.47 -18.86
N ALA A 499 -0.49 19.32 -18.03
CA ALA A 499 -0.63 20.75 -18.11
C ALA A 499 -0.01 21.26 -19.42
N LYS A 500 -0.68 22.21 -20.10
CA LYS A 500 -0.06 22.94 -21.21
C LYS A 500 1.03 23.85 -20.65
N GLN A 501 2.16 23.85 -21.34
CA GLN A 501 3.26 24.80 -21.07
C GLN A 501 2.85 26.23 -21.44
#